data_0213be08f48e8a921d6a64c157b62097
#
_entry.id   0213be08f48e8a921d6a64c157b62097
#
_cell.length_a   1.000
_cell.length_b   1.000
_cell.length_c   1.000
_cell.angle_alpha   90.00
_cell.angle_beta   90.00
_cell.angle_gamma   90.00
#
_symmetry.space_group_name_H-M   'P 1'
#
loop_
_entity.id
_entity.type
_entity.pdbx_description
1 polymer ?
#
loop_
_entity_poly.entity_id
_entity_poly.type
_entity_poly.pdbx_seq_one_letter_code
_entity_poly.pdbx_strand_id
1 'polypeptide(L)'
;MKRYAPLLPLALLLSCASTDRPVVETPTVSTVPAVQRAFDVPALLGMNADQIARPLISQSIRPDHDRTPRESSAGATEALYTYWRDTTALEVSYDPSTLHVNSYFIKTKSGLTSDYTTLLKLANVSKYDKRLSIEPIASVSNPNLYTGVKLTPAAPTPVN
;
A
#
# COMPACT_ATOMS: atom_id res chain seq x y z
N MET A 1 4.34 76.58 -44.65
CA MET A 1 2.87 76.71 -44.75
C MET A 1 2.25 75.53 -44.04
N LYS A 2 1.55 75.80 -42.93
CA LYS A 2 0.94 74.81 -42.04
C LYS A 2 -0.43 74.46 -42.54
N ARG A 3 -0.78 73.17 -42.62
CA ARG A 3 -2.16 72.73 -42.76
C ARG A 3 -2.48 71.73 -41.68
N TYR A 4 -3.31 72.14 -40.76
CA TYR A 4 -3.88 71.30 -39.72
C TYR A 4 -5.14 70.65 -40.28
N ALA A 5 -5.31 69.30 -40.06
CA ALA A 5 -6.55 68.60 -40.30
C ALA A 5 -7.15 68.17 -38.91
N PRO A 6 -8.41 68.32 -38.65
CA PRO A 6 -9.04 67.98 -37.36
C PRO A 6 -9.33 66.50 -37.32
N LEU A 7 -8.96 65.84 -36.19
CA LEU A 7 -9.33 64.52 -35.82
C LEU A 7 -10.72 64.57 -35.14
N LEU A 8 -11.67 63.82 -35.66
CA LEU A 8 -12.95 63.52 -35.02
C LEU A 8 -12.75 62.35 -34.03
N PRO A 9 -13.25 62.41 -32.81
CA PRO A 9 -13.33 61.28 -31.93
C PRO A 9 -14.59 60.45 -32.21
N LEU A 10 -14.39 59.22 -32.63
CA LEU A 10 -15.43 58.21 -32.77
C LEU A 10 -15.65 57.54 -31.40
N ALA A 11 -16.71 57.90 -30.68
CA ALA A 11 -17.12 57.28 -29.43
C ALA A 11 -17.78 55.94 -29.73
N LEU A 12 -17.07 54.86 -29.46
CA LEU A 12 -17.62 53.48 -29.42
C LEU A 12 -18.21 53.21 -28.06
N LEU A 13 -19.54 53.18 -27.99
CA LEU A 13 -20.29 52.65 -26.84
C LEU A 13 -20.20 51.13 -26.81
N LEU A 14 -19.31 50.59 -25.99
CA LEU A 14 -19.33 49.18 -25.66
C LEU A 14 -20.45 48.90 -24.63
N SER A 15 -21.54 48.31 -25.10
CA SER A 15 -22.59 47.75 -24.28
C SER A 15 -22.06 46.46 -23.65
N CYS A 16 -21.79 46.49 -22.34
CA CYS A 16 -21.55 45.27 -21.54
C CYS A 16 -22.86 44.56 -21.35
N ALA A 17 -23.16 43.57 -22.17
CA ALA A 17 -24.17 42.57 -21.86
C ALA A 17 -23.57 41.59 -20.84
N SER A 18 -23.96 41.75 -19.57
CA SER A 18 -23.70 40.77 -18.52
C SER A 18 -24.52 39.51 -18.79
N THR A 19 -23.94 38.54 -19.44
CA THR A 19 -24.51 37.19 -19.55
C THR A 19 -24.22 36.47 -18.25
N ASP A 20 -25.14 36.49 -17.30
CA ASP A 20 -25.15 35.59 -16.16
C ASP A 20 -25.27 34.14 -16.68
N ARG A 21 -24.14 33.52 -16.96
CA ARG A 21 -24.10 32.10 -17.13
C ARG A 21 -24.05 31.48 -15.72
N PRO A 22 -24.96 30.57 -15.38
CA PRO A 22 -24.82 29.81 -14.14
C PRO A 22 -23.49 29.09 -14.20
N VAL A 23 -22.62 29.39 -13.23
CA VAL A 23 -21.39 28.62 -13.01
C VAL A 23 -21.83 27.24 -12.58
N VAL A 24 -21.83 26.31 -13.51
CA VAL A 24 -21.95 24.89 -13.20
C VAL A 24 -20.68 24.53 -12.45
N GLU A 25 -20.77 24.54 -11.12
CA GLU A 25 -19.73 23.99 -10.27
C GLU A 25 -19.58 22.51 -10.64
N THR A 26 -18.58 22.22 -11.45
CA THR A 26 -18.16 20.84 -11.70
C THR A 26 -17.72 20.30 -10.35
N PRO A 27 -18.35 19.22 -9.81
CA PRO A 27 -17.93 18.68 -8.54
C PRO A 27 -16.46 18.26 -8.70
N THR A 28 -15.60 18.93 -7.94
CA THR A 28 -14.19 18.54 -7.85
C THR A 28 -14.19 17.19 -7.18
N VAL A 29 -14.13 16.13 -7.99
CA VAL A 29 -13.94 14.77 -7.49
C VAL A 29 -12.57 14.79 -6.82
N SER A 30 -12.57 14.87 -5.49
CA SER A 30 -11.39 14.69 -4.68
C SER A 30 -10.94 13.24 -4.89
N THR A 31 -10.06 13.03 -5.86
CA THR A 31 -9.41 11.73 -6.06
C THR A 31 -8.50 11.51 -4.88
N VAL A 32 -9.03 10.87 -3.84
CA VAL A 32 -8.19 10.28 -2.78
C VAL A 32 -7.23 9.33 -3.53
N PRO A 33 -5.91 9.55 -3.42
CA PRO A 33 -4.97 8.70 -4.13
C PRO A 33 -5.21 7.25 -3.72
N ALA A 34 -5.45 6.39 -4.70
CA ALA A 34 -5.63 4.96 -4.45
C ALA A 34 -4.34 4.45 -3.79
N VAL A 35 -4.47 3.79 -2.65
CA VAL A 35 -3.33 3.17 -1.96
C VAL A 35 -2.69 2.19 -2.94
N GLN A 36 -1.48 2.52 -3.40
CA GLN A 36 -0.75 1.67 -4.33
C GLN A 36 -0.34 0.39 -3.61
N ARG A 37 -0.69 -0.77 -4.20
CA ARG A 37 -0.29 -2.08 -3.66
C ARG A 37 1.22 -2.19 -3.63
N ALA A 38 1.76 -2.56 -2.47
CA ALA A 38 3.19 -2.83 -2.33
C ALA A 38 3.50 -4.29 -2.64
N PHE A 39 2.65 -5.21 -2.19
CA PHE A 39 2.80 -6.65 -2.35
C PHE A 39 1.46 -7.29 -2.75
N ASP A 40 1.52 -8.47 -3.36
CA ASP A 40 0.34 -9.31 -3.65
C ASP A 40 0.46 -10.60 -2.84
N VAL A 41 0.20 -10.53 -1.54
CA VAL A 41 0.31 -11.68 -0.63
C VAL A 41 -0.59 -12.85 -1.05
N PRO A 42 -1.84 -12.63 -1.52
CA PRO A 42 -2.67 -13.71 -2.05
C PRO A 42 -2.03 -14.53 -3.17
N ALA A 43 -1.19 -13.92 -4.00
CA ALA A 43 -0.48 -14.62 -5.07
C ALA A 43 0.73 -15.43 -4.56
N LEU A 44 1.17 -15.21 -3.32
CA LEU A 44 2.28 -15.92 -2.70
C LEU A 44 1.83 -17.16 -1.91
N LEU A 45 0.52 -17.31 -1.66
CA LEU A 45 -0.01 -18.41 -0.87
C LEU A 45 0.27 -19.76 -1.53
N GLY A 46 0.71 -20.74 -0.72
CA GLY A 46 1.08 -22.07 -1.20
C GLY A 46 2.49 -22.18 -1.79
N MET A 47 3.20 -21.06 -1.93
CA MET A 47 4.60 -21.06 -2.31
C MET A 47 5.49 -21.34 -1.09
N ASN A 48 6.61 -22.02 -1.30
CA ASN A 48 7.66 -22.14 -0.29
C ASN A 48 8.55 -20.86 -0.29
N ALA A 49 9.41 -20.70 0.70
CA ALA A 49 10.23 -19.51 0.89
C ALA A 49 11.09 -19.16 -0.33
N ASP A 50 11.67 -20.16 -1.01
CA ASP A 50 12.50 -19.94 -2.22
C ASP A 50 11.64 -19.57 -3.44
N GLN A 51 10.44 -20.11 -3.56
CA GLN A 51 9.51 -19.80 -4.64
C GLN A 51 8.99 -18.36 -4.55
N ILE A 52 8.78 -17.83 -3.33
CA ILE A 52 8.34 -16.44 -3.10
C ILE A 52 9.35 -15.44 -3.63
N ALA A 53 10.63 -15.71 -3.54
CA ALA A 53 11.67 -14.80 -4.01
C ALA A 53 11.56 -14.48 -5.50
N ARG A 54 11.16 -15.43 -6.34
CA ARG A 54 11.10 -15.25 -7.80
C ARG A 54 10.13 -14.16 -8.25
N PRO A 55 8.81 -14.18 -7.89
CA PRO A 55 7.88 -13.13 -8.29
C PRO A 55 8.23 -11.76 -7.69
N LEU A 56 8.84 -11.71 -6.50
CA LEU A 56 9.25 -10.45 -5.89
C LEU A 56 10.47 -9.85 -6.60
N ILE A 57 11.48 -10.65 -6.92
CA ILE A 57 12.66 -10.21 -7.68
C ILE A 57 12.27 -9.72 -9.08
N SER A 58 11.32 -10.40 -9.75
CA SER A 58 10.83 -9.96 -11.06
C SER A 58 10.17 -8.58 -11.02
N GLN A 59 9.66 -8.16 -9.87
CA GLN A 59 9.11 -6.83 -9.60
C GLN A 59 10.18 -5.85 -9.05
N SER A 60 11.47 -6.20 -9.16
CA SER A 60 12.61 -5.42 -8.61
C SER A 60 12.62 -5.29 -7.08
N ILE A 61 11.86 -6.14 -6.39
CA ILE A 61 11.85 -6.23 -4.93
C ILE A 61 12.90 -7.25 -4.52
N ARG A 62 13.94 -6.81 -3.83
CA ARG A 62 15.02 -7.68 -3.36
C ARG A 62 14.87 -8.00 -1.88
N PRO A 63 15.26 -9.21 -1.45
CA PRO A 63 15.33 -9.51 -0.04
C PRO A 63 16.41 -8.65 0.61
N ASP A 64 16.12 -8.15 1.81
CA ASP A 64 17.14 -7.63 2.70
C ASP A 64 18.02 -8.79 3.16
N HIS A 65 19.35 -8.62 3.14
CA HIS A 65 20.31 -9.72 3.33
C HIS A 65 20.44 -10.22 4.77
N ASP A 66 19.64 -9.72 5.70
CA ASP A 66 19.67 -10.18 7.08
C ASP A 66 18.92 -11.52 7.23
N ARG A 67 19.60 -12.61 6.84
CA ARG A 67 19.14 -14.00 6.97
C ARG A 67 19.40 -14.56 8.37
N THR A 68 19.28 -13.77 9.41
CA THR A 68 19.53 -14.27 10.76
C THR A 68 18.40 -15.20 11.18
N PRO A 69 18.63 -16.51 11.37
CA PRO A 69 17.65 -17.39 11.98
C PRO A 69 17.30 -16.83 13.36
N ARG A 70 16.02 -16.60 13.62
CA ARG A 70 15.56 -16.26 14.97
C ARG A 70 15.01 -17.51 15.63
N GLU A 71 15.48 -17.79 16.82
CA GLU A 71 14.82 -18.77 17.68
C GLU A 71 13.46 -18.22 18.07
N SER A 72 12.40 -18.93 17.70
CA SER A 72 11.06 -18.64 18.19
C SER A 72 11.01 -18.90 19.70
N SER A 73 10.20 -18.11 20.41
CA SER A 73 9.93 -18.31 21.84
C SER A 73 9.36 -19.70 22.20
N ALA A 74 8.98 -20.49 21.20
CA ALA A 74 8.50 -21.87 21.33
C ALA A 74 9.60 -22.93 21.07
N GLY A 75 10.87 -22.53 20.91
CA GLY A 75 11.98 -23.46 20.62
C GLY A 75 12.00 -23.98 19.17
N ALA A 76 11.08 -23.56 18.31
CA ALA A 76 11.12 -23.85 16.89
C ALA A 76 12.06 -22.85 16.21
N THR A 77 12.98 -23.34 15.38
CA THR A 77 13.86 -22.49 14.58
C THR A 77 13.04 -21.90 13.44
N GLU A 78 12.80 -20.60 13.46
CA GLU A 78 12.19 -19.86 12.35
C GLU A 78 13.26 -19.04 11.66
N ALA A 79 13.20 -19.02 10.33
CA ALA A 79 13.98 -18.10 9.52
C ALA A 79 13.07 -17.00 8.95
N LEU A 80 13.65 -15.84 8.67
CA LEU A 80 12.94 -14.66 8.23
C LEU A 80 13.57 -14.11 6.96
N TYR A 81 12.74 -13.86 5.93
CA TYR A 81 13.10 -13.00 4.81
C TYR A 81 12.35 -11.68 4.92
N THR A 82 13.05 -10.56 4.76
CA THR A 82 12.45 -9.22 4.69
C THR A 82 12.60 -8.67 3.28
N TYR A 83 11.49 -8.24 2.69
CA TYR A 83 11.42 -7.63 1.37
C TYR A 83 10.93 -6.19 1.52
N TRP A 84 11.63 -5.23 0.92
CA TRP A 84 11.25 -3.83 0.95
C TRP A 84 10.76 -3.35 -0.40
N ARG A 85 9.63 -2.65 -0.38
CA ARG A 85 9.15 -1.85 -1.50
C ARG A 85 8.79 -0.48 -0.97
N ASP A 86 9.56 0.53 -1.38
CA ASP A 86 9.45 1.91 -0.88
C ASP A 86 9.52 1.99 0.66
N THR A 87 8.40 2.31 1.30
CA THR A 87 8.28 2.42 2.76
C THR A 87 7.60 1.22 3.41
N THR A 88 7.28 0.19 2.65
CA THR A 88 6.55 -1.00 3.13
C THR A 88 7.47 -2.21 3.13
N ALA A 89 7.45 -2.96 4.22
CA ALA A 89 8.13 -4.25 4.34
C ALA A 89 7.13 -5.41 4.36
N LEU A 90 7.51 -6.48 3.68
CA LEU A 90 6.94 -7.80 3.80
C LEU A 90 7.98 -8.69 4.47
N GLU A 91 7.69 -9.17 5.66
CA GLU A 91 8.49 -10.20 6.34
C GLU A 91 7.81 -11.56 6.13
N VAL A 92 8.59 -12.55 5.70
CA VAL A 92 8.14 -13.92 5.47
C VAL A 92 8.83 -14.81 6.46
N SER A 93 8.07 -15.33 7.44
CA SER A 93 8.56 -16.32 8.40
C SER A 93 8.35 -17.72 7.84
N TYR A 94 9.37 -18.57 7.92
CA TYR A 94 9.36 -19.91 7.37
C TYR A 94 10.22 -20.87 8.20
N ASP A 95 9.90 -22.16 8.12
CA ASP A 95 10.73 -23.25 8.66
C ASP A 95 11.92 -23.47 7.73
N PRO A 96 13.18 -23.29 8.21
CA PRO A 96 14.37 -23.43 7.38
C PRO A 96 14.64 -24.87 6.90
N SER A 97 14.07 -25.89 7.56
CA SER A 97 14.27 -27.30 7.19
C SER A 97 13.36 -27.74 6.06
N THR A 98 12.13 -27.22 6.01
CA THR A 98 11.11 -27.58 5.03
C THR A 98 10.84 -26.48 4.01
N LEU A 99 11.32 -25.26 4.27
CA LEU A 99 11.02 -24.03 3.54
C LEU A 99 9.53 -23.67 3.57
N HIS A 100 8.76 -24.31 4.45
CA HIS A 100 7.33 -24.01 4.60
C HIS A 100 7.13 -22.61 5.20
N VAL A 101 6.24 -21.83 4.58
CA VAL A 101 5.91 -20.48 5.05
C VAL A 101 4.90 -20.55 6.19
N ASN A 102 5.29 -20.05 7.35
CA ASN A 102 4.46 -20.02 8.56
C ASN A 102 3.55 -18.78 8.56
N SER A 103 4.10 -17.61 8.20
CA SER A 103 3.34 -16.37 8.20
C SER A 103 4.00 -15.28 7.36
N TYR A 104 3.20 -14.27 7.03
CA TYR A 104 3.64 -13.01 6.45
C TYR A 104 3.39 -11.89 7.45
N PHE A 105 4.27 -10.90 7.52
CA PHE A 105 4.06 -9.72 8.35
C PHE A 105 4.26 -8.47 7.51
N ILE A 106 3.25 -7.61 7.46
CA ILE A 106 3.27 -6.35 6.75
C ILE A 106 3.46 -5.21 7.73
N LYS A 107 4.46 -4.37 7.48
CA LYS A 107 4.73 -3.16 8.27
C LYS A 107 5.19 -2.01 7.39
N THR A 108 5.10 -0.78 7.92
CA THR A 108 5.67 0.40 7.28
C THR A 108 6.97 0.82 7.95
N LYS A 109 7.81 1.59 7.26
CA LYS A 109 9.06 2.14 7.79
C LYS A 109 8.82 3.10 8.96
N SER A 110 7.69 3.79 8.99
CA SER A 110 7.26 4.61 10.13
C SER A 110 6.96 3.79 11.38
N GLY A 111 6.70 2.50 11.22
CA GLY A 111 6.51 1.53 12.30
C GLY A 111 5.16 1.58 12.99
N LEU A 112 4.35 2.62 12.79
CA LEU A 112 3.05 2.76 13.47
C LEU A 112 1.96 3.27 12.51
N THR A 113 0.76 2.71 12.63
CA THR A 113 -0.44 3.17 11.94
C THR A 113 -1.66 3.08 12.86
N SER A 114 -2.59 4.01 12.74
CA SER A 114 -3.87 3.96 13.46
C SER A 114 -4.91 3.07 12.76
N ASP A 115 -4.68 2.74 11.49
CA ASP A 115 -5.60 1.91 10.69
C ASP A 115 -4.84 0.76 10.01
N TYR A 116 -4.96 -0.43 10.58
CA TYR A 116 -4.35 -1.64 10.02
C TYR A 116 -4.92 -2.04 8.66
N THR A 117 -6.13 -1.56 8.30
CA THR A 117 -6.72 -1.89 6.98
C THR A 117 -5.92 -1.28 5.84
N THR A 118 -5.18 -0.20 6.09
CA THR A 118 -4.23 0.37 5.13
C THR A 118 -3.10 -0.63 4.83
N LEU A 119 -2.60 -1.35 5.85
CA LEU A 119 -1.59 -2.40 5.67
C LEU A 119 -2.14 -3.57 4.86
N LEU A 120 -3.41 -3.94 5.07
CA LEU A 120 -4.06 -4.97 4.25
C LEU A 120 -4.17 -4.55 2.78
N LYS A 121 -4.48 -3.28 2.50
CA LYS A 121 -4.51 -2.74 1.12
C LYS A 121 -3.13 -2.79 0.48
N LEU A 122 -2.07 -2.44 1.22
CA LEU A 122 -0.68 -2.55 0.75
C LEU A 122 -0.29 -4.00 0.41
N ALA A 123 -0.83 -4.98 1.14
CA ALA A 123 -0.63 -6.41 0.93
C ALA A 123 -1.57 -7.03 -0.11
N ASN A 124 -2.50 -6.28 -0.70
CA ASN A 124 -3.59 -6.77 -1.55
C ASN A 124 -4.51 -7.78 -0.86
N VAL A 125 -4.71 -7.68 0.43
CA VAL A 125 -5.51 -8.62 1.24
C VAL A 125 -6.85 -8.00 1.62
N SER A 126 -7.93 -8.74 1.38
CA SER A 126 -9.24 -8.39 1.94
C SER A 126 -9.33 -8.80 3.41
N LYS A 127 -9.92 -7.97 4.26
CA LYS A 127 -10.18 -8.35 5.66
C LYS A 127 -11.10 -9.57 5.83
N TYR A 128 -11.73 -10.01 4.75
CA TYR A 128 -12.62 -11.18 4.70
C TYR A 128 -11.99 -12.36 3.95
N ASP A 129 -10.70 -12.33 3.63
CA ASP A 129 -10.02 -13.43 2.92
C ASP A 129 -9.92 -14.66 3.84
N LYS A 130 -10.73 -15.66 3.55
CA LYS A 130 -10.82 -16.89 4.35
C LYS A 130 -9.56 -17.78 4.26
N ARG A 131 -8.67 -17.49 3.32
CA ARG A 131 -7.41 -18.22 3.14
C ARG A 131 -6.34 -17.78 4.15
N LEU A 132 -6.60 -16.68 4.88
CA LEU A 132 -5.67 -16.07 5.81
C LEU A 132 -6.34 -15.83 7.17
N SER A 133 -5.62 -16.13 8.23
CA SER A 133 -5.89 -15.58 9.55
C SER A 133 -5.20 -14.23 9.64
N ILE A 134 -5.94 -13.17 9.97
CA ILE A 134 -5.47 -11.78 10.01
C ILE A 134 -5.39 -11.32 11.46
N GLU A 135 -4.19 -11.00 11.90
CA GLU A 135 -3.92 -10.56 13.27
C GLU A 135 -3.22 -9.18 13.24
N PRO A 136 -3.94 -8.09 13.55
CA PRO A 136 -3.31 -6.78 13.74
C PRO A 136 -2.45 -6.78 15.01
N ILE A 137 -1.19 -6.37 14.90
CA ILE A 137 -0.25 -6.33 16.02
C ILE A 137 -0.19 -4.91 16.59
N ALA A 138 -0.81 -4.74 17.76
CA ALA A 138 -0.79 -3.45 18.44
C ALA A 138 0.62 -3.07 18.94
N SER A 139 0.88 -1.78 19.03
CA SER A 139 2.12 -1.28 19.63
C SER A 139 2.09 -1.44 21.15
N VAL A 140 3.19 -1.89 21.71
CA VAL A 140 3.35 -2.02 23.17
C VAL A 140 3.26 -0.63 23.86
N SER A 141 3.77 0.41 23.21
CA SER A 141 3.77 1.77 23.77
C SER A 141 2.43 2.50 23.60
N ASN A 142 1.62 2.11 22.60
CA ASN A 142 0.30 2.72 22.36
C ASN A 142 -0.65 1.70 21.72
N PRO A 143 -1.59 1.12 22.50
CA PRO A 143 -2.49 0.08 22.02
C PRO A 143 -3.49 0.54 20.95
N ASN A 144 -3.64 1.84 20.72
CA ASN A 144 -4.45 2.41 19.64
C ASN A 144 -3.70 2.49 18.29
N LEU A 145 -2.42 2.13 18.29
CA LEU A 145 -1.58 2.09 17.09
C LEU A 145 -1.11 0.67 16.82
N TYR A 146 -0.96 0.33 15.56
CA TYR A 146 -0.50 -0.97 15.10
C TYR A 146 0.92 -0.88 14.54
N THR A 147 1.78 -1.82 14.92
CA THR A 147 3.13 -1.98 14.36
C THR A 147 3.13 -2.70 13.03
N GLY A 148 2.11 -3.50 12.77
CA GLY A 148 1.97 -4.29 11.55
C GLY A 148 0.73 -5.18 11.57
N VAL A 149 0.63 -6.01 10.56
CA VAL A 149 -0.40 -7.07 10.47
C VAL A 149 0.28 -8.39 10.17
N LYS A 150 0.02 -9.40 11.00
CA LYS A 150 0.42 -10.77 10.76
C LYS A 150 -0.67 -11.49 9.97
N LEU A 151 -0.27 -12.17 8.93
CA LEU A 151 -1.11 -12.92 8.01
C LEU A 151 -0.64 -14.38 8.03
N THR A 152 -1.44 -15.27 8.57
CA THR A 152 -1.10 -16.69 8.65
C THR A 152 -1.96 -17.46 7.66
N PRO A 153 -1.36 -18.26 6.74
CA PRO A 153 -2.12 -19.13 5.86
C PRO A 153 -3.06 -20.03 6.66
N ALA A 154 -4.33 -20.07 6.28
CA ALA A 154 -5.27 -20.99 6.88
C ALA A 154 -4.87 -22.43 6.52
N ALA A 155 -4.96 -23.34 7.51
CA ALA A 155 -4.76 -24.75 7.21
C ALA A 155 -5.72 -25.20 6.09
N PRO A 156 -5.28 -26.05 5.14
CA PRO A 156 -6.19 -26.59 4.13
C PRO A 156 -7.36 -27.29 4.81
N THR A 157 -8.57 -26.85 4.46
CA THR A 157 -9.77 -27.50 4.97
C THR A 157 -9.77 -28.95 4.48
N PRO A 158 -9.86 -29.96 5.35
CA PRO A 158 -9.92 -31.34 4.91
C PRO A 158 -11.15 -31.49 3.99
N VAL A 159 -10.88 -31.95 2.79
CA VAL A 159 -11.96 -32.32 1.85
C VAL A 159 -12.53 -33.65 2.34
N ASN A 160 -13.73 -33.61 2.91
CA ASN A 160 -14.48 -34.82 3.26
C ASN A 160 -15.07 -35.48 2.01
#